data_3d7bc4880e89ae0ab8cba66b9dcadbf3
#
_entry.id   3d7bc4880e89ae0ab8cba66b9dcadbf3
#
_cell.length_a   1.000
_cell.length_b   1.000
_cell.length_c   1.000
_cell.angle_alpha   90.00
_cell.angle_beta   90.00
_cell.angle_gamma   90.00
#
_symmetry.space_group_name_H-M   'P 1'
#
loop_
_entity.id
_entity.type
_entity.pdbx_description
1 polymer ?
#
loop_
_entity_poly.entity_id
_entity_poly.type
_entity_poly.pdbx_seq_one_letter_code
_entity_poly.pdbx_strand_id
1 'polypeptide(L)'
;DITAPDGSRVFSKRQKTRIDGKPVTIPFSVDAPQLWSPANPALYRVSVSIGDATVTDSVAVRTGFRSIVATPAGGFAVNGSRIPIHGVTLYHDNAISGGALIAPDYEADLGHIRTLGANALRSAVMPHAQYLYDRCDELGMLVWVDAPFHRSSFLGDVAYYATPQFEQNGLQQLQEIIAQNYNHPSVVMWGIFSRLWTRGNDVTPYLGKLNAAAHALDPSRPTVACSDQDGNINFITDLI
;
A
#
# COMPACT_ATOMS: atom_id res chain seq x y z
N ASP A 1 0.18 10.62 -21.27
CA ASP A 1 0.87 11.85 -20.83
C ASP A 1 1.27 11.71 -19.37
N ILE A 2 2.43 12.30 -19.02
CA ILE A 2 2.84 12.47 -17.61
C ILE A 2 3.13 13.94 -17.39
N THR A 3 2.51 14.48 -16.35
CA THR A 3 2.68 15.89 -15.94
C THR A 3 3.39 15.93 -14.59
N ALA A 4 4.43 16.76 -14.50
CA ALA A 4 5.21 16.97 -13.30
C ALA A 4 4.46 17.82 -12.24
N PRO A 5 4.95 17.91 -10.99
CA PRO A 5 4.31 18.69 -9.92
C PRO A 5 4.13 20.19 -10.26
N ASP A 6 5.00 20.75 -11.09
CA ASP A 6 4.93 22.15 -11.56
C ASP A 6 3.96 22.36 -12.71
N GLY A 7 3.27 21.31 -13.19
CA GLY A 7 2.34 21.34 -14.31
C GLY A 7 3.01 21.14 -15.68
N SER A 8 4.32 21.04 -15.77
CA SER A 8 5.01 20.77 -17.03
C SER A 8 4.78 19.33 -17.49
N ARG A 9 4.63 19.14 -18.81
CA ARG A 9 4.49 17.79 -19.39
C ARG A 9 5.87 17.21 -19.65
N VAL A 10 6.21 16.15 -18.89
CA VAL A 10 7.52 15.49 -18.93
C VAL A 10 7.56 14.26 -19.83
N PHE A 11 6.40 13.70 -20.16
CA PHE A 11 6.30 12.57 -21.09
C PHE A 11 4.98 12.62 -21.84
N SER A 12 5.02 12.26 -23.13
CA SER A 12 3.84 12.07 -23.97
C SER A 12 4.13 11.00 -25.02
N LYS A 13 3.23 10.07 -25.17
CA LYS A 13 3.32 9.04 -26.22
C LYS A 13 1.91 8.69 -26.72
N ARG A 14 1.80 8.61 -28.05
CA ARG A 14 0.62 8.08 -28.72
C ARG A 14 1.01 6.86 -29.53
N GLN A 15 0.26 5.80 -29.40
CA GLN A 15 0.45 4.61 -30.22
C GLN A 15 -0.91 4.00 -30.61
N LYS A 16 -0.94 3.39 -31.80
CA LYS A 16 -2.09 2.56 -32.18
C LYS A 16 -1.99 1.24 -31.45
N THR A 17 -3.10 0.79 -30.90
CA THR A 17 -3.20 -0.51 -30.24
C THR A 17 -4.48 -1.22 -30.67
N ARG A 18 -4.53 -2.50 -30.43
CA ARG A 18 -5.71 -3.34 -30.63
C ARG A 18 -6.39 -3.51 -29.27
N ILE A 19 -7.70 -3.37 -29.22
CA ILE A 19 -8.48 -3.65 -28.01
C ILE A 19 -8.88 -5.14 -28.09
N ASP A 20 -8.07 -6.00 -27.50
CA ASP A 20 -8.27 -7.46 -27.47
C ASP A 20 -8.34 -8.04 -26.03
N GLY A 21 -8.56 -7.16 -25.04
CA GLY A 21 -8.61 -7.53 -23.63
C GLY A 21 -7.24 -7.77 -22.98
N LYS A 22 -6.13 -7.55 -23.71
CA LYS A 22 -4.79 -7.72 -23.14
C LYS A 22 -4.23 -6.40 -22.62
N PRO A 23 -3.43 -6.43 -21.54
CA PRO A 23 -2.73 -5.25 -21.06
C PRO A 23 -1.79 -4.66 -22.11
N VAL A 24 -1.74 -3.35 -22.21
CA VAL A 24 -0.79 -2.61 -23.05
C VAL A 24 0.24 -1.96 -22.14
N THR A 25 1.50 -2.31 -22.31
CA THR A 25 2.61 -1.72 -21.56
C THR A 25 3.26 -0.60 -22.38
N ILE A 26 3.36 0.58 -21.80
CA ILE A 26 4.02 1.74 -22.40
C ILE A 26 5.25 2.09 -21.53
N PRO A 27 6.46 1.71 -21.94
CA PRO A 27 7.66 2.11 -21.22
C PRO A 27 7.89 3.63 -21.38
N PHE A 28 8.33 4.25 -20.28
CA PHE A 28 8.69 5.66 -20.25
C PHE A 28 9.89 5.89 -19.32
N SER A 29 10.53 7.06 -19.49
CA SER A 29 11.52 7.58 -18.55
C SER A 29 11.23 9.06 -18.30
N VAL A 30 11.58 9.52 -17.12
CA VAL A 30 11.54 10.93 -16.75
C VAL A 30 12.95 11.31 -16.30
N ASP A 31 13.55 12.27 -16.97
CA ASP A 31 14.91 12.71 -16.65
C ASP A 31 14.89 13.57 -15.37
N ALA A 32 15.79 13.27 -14.44
CA ALA A 32 15.95 13.98 -13.16
C ALA A 32 14.60 14.27 -12.45
N PRO A 33 13.79 13.25 -12.14
CA PRO A 33 12.48 13.47 -11.56
C PRO A 33 12.58 14.08 -10.17
N GLN A 34 11.64 14.95 -9.83
CA GLN A 34 11.43 15.34 -8.43
C GLN A 34 10.94 14.13 -7.65
N LEU A 35 11.76 13.67 -6.70
CA LEU A 35 11.44 12.48 -5.93
C LEU A 35 10.44 12.83 -4.82
N TRP A 36 9.45 11.96 -4.63
CA TRP A 36 8.54 12.02 -3.50
C TRP A 36 9.26 11.61 -2.22
N SER A 37 9.07 12.38 -1.17
CA SER A 37 9.52 12.05 0.19
C SER A 37 8.60 12.72 1.22
N PRO A 38 8.66 12.34 2.51
CA PRO A 38 7.93 13.06 3.56
C PRO A 38 8.17 14.57 3.59
N ALA A 39 9.39 15.01 3.29
CA ALA A 39 9.75 16.43 3.27
C ALA A 39 9.39 17.13 1.95
N ASN A 40 9.23 16.38 0.88
CA ASN A 40 8.87 16.89 -0.46
C ASN A 40 7.90 15.94 -1.14
N PRO A 41 6.58 16.05 -0.89
CA PRO A 41 5.58 15.13 -1.44
C PRO A 41 5.27 15.43 -2.92
N ALA A 42 6.27 15.31 -3.80
CA ALA A 42 6.17 15.59 -5.22
C ALA A 42 5.30 14.54 -5.94
N LEU A 43 4.16 14.97 -6.45
CA LEU A 43 3.18 14.10 -7.13
C LEU A 43 3.09 14.42 -8.61
N TYR A 44 3.24 13.41 -9.42
CA TYR A 44 3.03 13.42 -10.86
C TYR A 44 1.61 12.97 -11.19
N ARG A 45 1.07 13.51 -12.27
CA ARG A 45 -0.21 13.09 -12.84
C ARG A 45 0.04 12.25 -14.09
N VAL A 46 -0.36 11.01 -14.06
CA VAL A 46 -0.33 10.09 -15.22
C VAL A 46 -1.73 10.03 -15.79
N SER A 47 -1.88 10.48 -17.05
CA SER A 47 -3.16 10.48 -17.77
C SER A 47 -3.07 9.52 -18.96
N VAL A 48 -4.00 8.59 -19.03
CA VAL A 48 -4.13 7.63 -20.12
C VAL A 48 -5.47 7.88 -20.80
N SER A 49 -5.46 8.05 -22.12
CA SER A 49 -6.66 8.16 -22.92
C SER A 49 -6.68 7.09 -23.99
N ILE A 50 -7.83 6.51 -24.24
CA ILE A 50 -8.07 5.54 -25.29
C ILE A 50 -9.26 5.99 -26.13
N GLY A 51 -9.16 5.87 -27.44
CA GLY A 51 -10.26 6.28 -28.30
C GLY A 51 -9.86 6.36 -29.77
N ASP A 52 -10.85 6.75 -30.54
CA ASP A 52 -10.73 7.06 -31.96
C ASP A 52 -11.13 8.53 -32.26
N ALA A 53 -11.59 8.81 -33.46
CA ALA A 53 -12.01 10.15 -33.84
C ALA A 53 -13.35 10.58 -33.19
N THR A 54 -14.15 9.66 -32.63
CA THR A 54 -15.52 9.90 -32.19
C THR A 54 -15.75 9.66 -30.70
N VAL A 55 -15.00 8.73 -30.11
CA VAL A 55 -15.15 8.34 -28.70
C VAL A 55 -13.78 8.34 -28.04
N THR A 56 -13.70 8.99 -26.89
CA THR A 56 -12.51 9.00 -26.06
C THR A 56 -12.90 8.71 -24.61
N ASP A 57 -12.25 7.71 -24.03
CA ASP A 57 -12.28 7.47 -22.59
C ASP A 57 -10.91 7.81 -21.99
N SER A 58 -10.89 8.28 -20.75
CA SER A 58 -9.65 8.68 -20.09
C SER A 58 -9.66 8.43 -18.61
N VAL A 59 -8.51 8.06 -18.08
CA VAL A 59 -8.25 7.93 -16.66
C VAL A 59 -6.99 8.70 -16.30
N ALA A 60 -6.98 9.27 -15.11
CA ALA A 60 -5.80 9.90 -14.57
C ALA A 60 -5.57 9.43 -13.13
N VAL A 61 -4.32 9.11 -12.83
CA VAL A 61 -3.86 8.74 -11.50
C VAL A 61 -2.72 9.65 -11.06
N ARG A 62 -2.57 9.84 -9.75
CA ARG A 62 -1.40 10.49 -9.19
C ARG A 62 -0.40 9.44 -8.73
N THR A 63 0.87 9.74 -8.82
CA THR A 63 1.94 8.88 -8.30
C THR A 63 3.17 9.71 -7.96
N GLY A 64 4.12 9.12 -7.24
CA GLY A 64 5.40 9.75 -6.94
C GLY A 64 6.56 8.79 -7.18
N PHE A 65 7.66 9.29 -7.69
CA PHE A 65 8.88 8.51 -7.88
C PHE A 65 9.68 8.48 -6.60
N ARG A 66 9.98 7.31 -6.09
CA ARG A 66 10.80 7.11 -4.89
C ARG A 66 11.45 5.74 -4.88
N SER A 67 12.47 5.57 -4.08
CA SER A 67 13.01 4.27 -3.69
C SER A 67 12.82 4.02 -2.20
N ILE A 68 12.64 2.77 -1.81
CA ILE A 68 12.49 2.35 -0.42
C ILE A 68 13.53 1.26 -0.15
N VAL A 69 14.21 1.37 0.96
CA VAL A 69 15.13 0.34 1.45
C VAL A 69 14.89 0.15 2.95
N ALA A 70 14.73 -1.10 3.36
CA ALA A 70 14.67 -1.47 4.78
C ALA A 70 15.67 -2.57 5.04
N THR A 71 16.61 -2.32 5.95
CA THR A 71 17.63 -3.32 6.33
C THR A 71 17.89 -3.28 7.83
N PRO A 72 18.27 -4.41 8.44
CA PRO A 72 18.59 -4.45 9.88
C PRO A 72 19.67 -3.45 10.29
N ALA A 73 20.69 -3.24 9.49
CA ALA A 73 21.80 -2.33 9.79
C ALA A 73 21.51 -0.88 9.43
N GLY A 74 20.83 -0.63 8.31
CA GLY A 74 20.55 0.71 7.77
C GLY A 74 19.23 1.32 8.25
N GLY A 75 18.34 0.52 8.82
CA GLY A 75 16.99 0.94 9.15
C GLY A 75 16.13 1.18 7.90
N PHE A 76 15.13 2.03 8.03
CA PHE A 76 14.22 2.40 6.94
C PHE A 76 14.72 3.68 6.24
N ALA A 77 14.81 3.63 4.92
CA ALA A 77 15.27 4.76 4.11
C ALA A 77 14.36 4.99 2.90
N VAL A 78 14.12 6.26 2.58
CA VAL A 78 13.46 6.72 1.35
C VAL A 78 14.46 7.55 0.55
N ASN A 79 14.65 7.21 -0.73
CA ASN A 79 15.61 7.87 -1.62
C ASN A 79 17.04 7.93 -1.05
N GLY A 80 17.45 6.86 -0.37
CA GLY A 80 18.76 6.76 0.28
C GLY A 80 18.91 7.54 1.60
N SER A 81 17.91 8.32 2.00
CA SER A 81 17.92 9.05 3.27
C SER A 81 17.20 8.25 4.36
N ARG A 82 17.89 7.99 5.46
CA ARG A 82 17.31 7.29 6.61
C ARG A 82 16.20 8.14 7.25
N ILE A 83 15.05 7.50 7.49
CA ILE A 83 13.89 8.14 8.11
C ILE A 83 13.54 7.37 9.39
N PRO A 84 13.63 8.01 10.58
CA PRO A 84 13.07 7.41 11.78
C PRO A 84 11.54 7.39 11.64
N ILE A 85 10.95 6.22 11.84
CA ILE A 85 9.49 6.05 11.75
C ILE A 85 8.89 6.28 13.13
N HIS A 86 8.03 7.30 13.23
CA HIS A 86 7.17 7.57 14.37
C HIS A 86 5.72 7.34 13.90
N GLY A 87 5.22 6.13 14.10
CA GLY A 87 3.95 5.70 13.52
C GLY A 87 2.86 5.51 14.57
N VAL A 88 1.63 5.64 14.12
CA VAL A 88 0.42 5.28 14.87
C VAL A 88 -0.39 4.26 14.11
N THR A 89 -1.18 3.47 14.83
CA THR A 89 -2.15 2.55 14.23
C THR A 89 -3.49 3.26 14.10
N LEU A 90 -4.04 3.27 12.90
CA LEU A 90 -5.36 3.82 12.60
C LEU A 90 -6.31 2.67 12.24
N TYR A 91 -7.42 2.58 12.96
CA TYR A 91 -8.53 1.67 12.66
C TYR A 91 -9.58 2.39 11.83
N HIS A 92 -10.30 1.62 11.00
CA HIS A 92 -11.33 2.16 10.10
C HIS A 92 -12.68 2.28 10.83
N ASP A 93 -12.71 3.02 11.92
CA ASP A 93 -13.93 3.28 12.68
C ASP A 93 -13.84 4.57 13.51
N ASN A 94 -15.01 5.12 13.86
CA ASN A 94 -15.14 6.14 14.87
C ASN A 94 -16.37 5.89 15.75
N ALA A 95 -16.45 6.60 16.88
CA ALA A 95 -17.51 6.41 17.88
C ALA A 95 -18.91 6.84 17.41
N ILE A 96 -19.02 7.62 16.33
CA ILE A 96 -20.29 8.20 15.86
C ILE A 96 -20.87 7.37 14.71
N SER A 97 -20.07 7.09 13.70
CA SER A 97 -20.51 6.47 12.44
C SER A 97 -20.01 5.03 12.26
N GLY A 98 -19.29 4.49 13.25
CA GLY A 98 -18.63 3.19 13.08
C GLY A 98 -17.68 3.21 11.90
N GLY A 99 -17.75 2.22 11.01
CA GLY A 99 -16.94 2.13 9.80
C GLY A 99 -17.39 2.99 8.62
N ALA A 100 -18.45 3.80 8.76
CA ALA A 100 -18.95 4.66 7.68
C ALA A 100 -18.23 6.03 7.67
N LEU A 101 -16.90 6.01 7.56
CA LEU A 101 -16.08 7.21 7.60
C LEU A 101 -16.20 8.02 6.30
N ILE A 102 -16.23 9.34 6.46
CA ILE A 102 -16.23 10.32 5.39
C ILE A 102 -14.96 11.19 5.42
N ALA A 103 -14.72 11.98 4.38
CA ALA A 103 -13.52 12.80 4.26
C ALA A 103 -13.19 13.66 5.50
N PRO A 104 -14.14 14.36 6.17
CA PRO A 104 -13.88 15.09 7.40
C PRO A 104 -13.35 14.23 8.56
N ASP A 105 -13.77 12.96 8.68
CA ASP A 105 -13.27 12.07 9.73
C ASP A 105 -11.79 11.78 9.52
N TYR A 106 -11.39 11.47 8.29
CA TYR A 106 -9.97 11.27 7.94
C TYR A 106 -9.12 12.53 8.14
N GLU A 107 -9.65 13.71 7.81
CA GLU A 107 -8.92 14.98 8.05
C GLU A 107 -8.71 15.23 9.54
N ALA A 108 -9.71 14.94 10.38
CA ALA A 108 -9.60 15.05 11.83
C ALA A 108 -8.51 14.11 12.37
N ASP A 109 -8.54 12.85 11.97
CA ASP A 109 -7.56 11.83 12.38
C ASP A 109 -6.14 12.22 11.93
N LEU A 110 -5.96 12.58 10.66
CA LEU A 110 -4.68 13.02 10.12
C LEU A 110 -4.15 14.29 10.84
N GLY A 111 -5.06 15.20 11.18
CA GLY A 111 -4.74 16.39 11.99
C GLY A 111 -4.20 16.00 13.37
N HIS A 112 -4.86 15.10 14.08
CA HIS A 112 -4.43 14.58 15.36
C HIS A 112 -3.08 13.87 15.27
N ILE A 113 -2.92 12.97 14.29
CA ILE A 113 -1.69 12.20 14.05
C ILE A 113 -0.50 13.15 13.82
N ARG A 114 -0.67 14.18 13.02
CA ARG A 114 0.38 15.18 12.76
C ARG A 114 0.70 16.02 14.01
N THR A 115 -0.31 16.36 14.81
CA THR A 115 -0.10 17.09 16.07
C THR A 115 0.73 16.29 17.07
N LEU A 116 0.64 14.95 17.03
CA LEU A 116 1.51 14.06 17.82
C LEU A 116 2.95 14.01 17.30
N GLY A 117 3.25 14.61 16.15
CA GLY A 117 4.56 14.53 15.52
C GLY A 117 4.81 13.19 14.81
N ALA A 118 3.78 12.40 14.58
CA ALA A 118 3.91 11.16 13.82
C ALA A 118 4.11 11.45 12.32
N ASN A 119 4.96 10.65 11.68
CA ASN A 119 5.26 10.71 10.24
C ASN A 119 4.81 9.46 9.48
N ALA A 120 4.19 8.53 10.18
CA ALA A 120 3.70 7.28 9.60
C ALA A 120 2.39 6.85 10.24
N LEU A 121 1.60 6.09 9.49
CA LEU A 121 0.44 5.39 10.02
C LEU A 121 0.37 3.95 9.48
N ARG A 122 -0.22 3.08 10.28
CA ARG A 122 -0.62 1.75 9.87
C ARG A 122 -2.13 1.73 9.66
N SER A 123 -2.57 1.44 8.45
CA SER A 123 -3.97 1.17 8.09
C SER A 123 -4.33 -0.24 8.58
N ALA A 124 -4.79 -0.33 9.82
CA ALA A 124 -5.06 -1.60 10.48
C ALA A 124 -6.56 -1.90 10.47
N VAL A 125 -6.92 -3.12 10.36
CA VAL A 125 -6.28 -4.37 9.92
C VAL A 125 -6.82 -4.75 8.55
N MET A 126 -7.07 -3.73 7.75
CA MET A 126 -7.63 -3.78 6.40
C MET A 126 -7.29 -2.48 5.65
N PRO A 127 -7.39 -2.47 4.32
CA PRO A 127 -7.30 -1.24 3.55
C PRO A 127 -8.41 -0.26 3.95
N HIS A 128 -8.06 1.02 4.00
CA HIS A 128 -9.02 2.11 4.19
C HIS A 128 -9.47 2.69 2.85
N ALA A 129 -10.32 3.72 2.88
CA ALA A 129 -10.76 4.40 1.67
C ALA A 129 -9.58 5.09 0.95
N GLN A 130 -9.64 5.15 -0.38
CA GLN A 130 -8.61 5.78 -1.22
C GLN A 130 -8.30 7.22 -0.80
N TYR A 131 -9.30 7.93 -0.27
CA TYR A 131 -9.14 9.27 0.27
C TYR A 131 -7.99 9.38 1.29
N LEU A 132 -7.87 8.41 2.20
CA LEU A 132 -6.79 8.41 3.20
C LEU A 132 -5.41 8.36 2.53
N TYR A 133 -5.25 7.48 1.55
CA TYR A 133 -3.97 7.31 0.85
C TYR A 133 -3.63 8.53 -0.01
N ASP A 134 -4.61 9.10 -0.70
CA ASP A 134 -4.46 10.35 -1.44
C ASP A 134 -3.97 11.49 -0.54
N ARG A 135 -4.54 11.60 0.65
CA ARG A 135 -4.11 12.61 1.63
C ARG A 135 -2.72 12.33 2.20
N CYS A 136 -2.40 11.07 2.47
CA CYS A 136 -1.05 10.68 2.89
C CYS A 136 0.00 10.98 1.83
N ASP A 137 -0.33 10.77 0.55
CA ASP A 137 0.54 11.14 -0.57
C ASP A 137 0.85 12.65 -0.57
N GLU A 138 -0.16 13.49 -0.37
CA GLU A 138 -0.06 14.95 -0.35
C GLU A 138 0.66 15.47 0.90
N LEU A 139 0.48 14.81 2.03
CA LEU A 139 1.04 15.23 3.32
C LEU A 139 2.45 14.68 3.58
N GLY A 140 2.95 13.77 2.71
CA GLY A 140 4.24 13.11 2.94
C GLY A 140 4.19 12.10 4.09
N MET A 141 3.01 11.57 4.43
CA MET A 141 2.83 10.59 5.49
C MET A 141 3.15 9.18 4.98
N LEU A 142 4.00 8.44 5.67
CA LEU A 142 4.30 7.05 5.33
C LEU A 142 3.14 6.14 5.75
N VAL A 143 2.83 5.13 4.92
CA VAL A 143 1.70 4.23 5.19
C VAL A 143 2.13 2.78 5.10
N TRP A 144 1.78 2.01 6.13
CA TRP A 144 1.77 0.57 6.12
C TRP A 144 0.32 0.10 5.92
N VAL A 145 0.04 -0.63 4.83
CA VAL A 145 -1.30 -1.15 4.50
C VAL A 145 -1.37 -2.63 4.85
N ASP A 146 -2.31 -2.99 5.73
CA ASP A 146 -2.55 -4.39 6.10
C ASP A 146 -3.45 -5.10 5.08
N ALA A 147 -3.09 -6.33 4.73
CA ALA A 147 -4.05 -7.31 4.23
C ALA A 147 -4.97 -7.74 5.38
N PRO A 148 -6.26 -8.03 5.12
CA PRO A 148 -7.23 -8.35 6.17
C PRO A 148 -7.07 -9.78 6.70
N PHE A 149 -5.83 -10.18 6.98
CA PHE A 149 -5.50 -11.44 7.62
C PHE A 149 -5.11 -11.18 9.07
N HIS A 150 -6.13 -10.94 9.85
CA HIS A 150 -6.03 -10.66 11.27
C HIS A 150 -6.88 -11.64 12.06
N ARG A 151 -6.34 -12.09 13.18
CA ARG A 151 -7.10 -12.91 14.09
C ARG A 151 -6.77 -12.55 15.53
N SER A 152 -7.68 -11.87 16.19
CA SER A 152 -7.61 -11.71 17.64
C SER A 152 -8.21 -12.94 18.32
N SER A 153 -7.58 -13.36 19.40
CA SER A 153 -8.05 -14.45 20.23
C SER A 153 -9.25 -14.01 21.05
N PHE A 154 -10.44 -14.44 20.66
CA PHE A 154 -11.53 -14.58 21.61
C PHE A 154 -11.52 -15.98 22.21
N LEU A 155 -11.87 -16.10 23.49
CA LEU A 155 -12.14 -17.39 24.12
C LEU A 155 -13.15 -18.16 23.26
N GLY A 156 -12.72 -19.29 22.68
CA GLY A 156 -13.55 -20.09 21.77
C GLY A 156 -13.40 -19.77 20.29
N ASP A 157 -12.57 -18.80 19.92
CA ASP A 157 -12.28 -18.56 18.50
C ASP A 157 -11.44 -19.71 17.92
N VAL A 158 -11.78 -20.03 16.67
CA VAL A 158 -11.13 -21.11 15.93
C VAL A 158 -9.88 -20.53 15.30
N ALA A 159 -8.77 -21.17 15.56
CA ALA A 159 -7.51 -20.89 14.89
C ALA A 159 -7.63 -21.07 13.36
N TYR A 160 -6.56 -20.76 12.62
CA TYR A 160 -6.50 -20.92 11.18
C TYR A 160 -6.88 -22.37 10.77
N TYR A 161 -7.81 -22.48 9.83
CA TYR A 161 -8.12 -23.71 9.12
C TYR A 161 -7.72 -23.58 7.65
N ALA A 162 -6.81 -24.44 7.23
CA ALA A 162 -6.35 -24.50 5.84
C ALA A 162 -7.48 -25.07 4.97
N THR A 163 -8.16 -24.19 4.23
CA THR A 163 -9.04 -24.60 3.13
C THR A 163 -8.58 -23.94 1.83
N PRO A 164 -8.64 -24.65 0.69
CA PRO A 164 -8.24 -24.07 -0.59
C PRO A 164 -8.97 -22.77 -0.92
N GLN A 165 -10.25 -22.68 -0.57
CA GLN A 165 -11.08 -21.49 -0.81
C GLN A 165 -10.62 -20.28 0.01
N PHE A 166 -10.30 -20.50 1.28
CA PHE A 166 -9.79 -19.45 2.16
C PHE A 166 -8.45 -18.91 1.66
N GLU A 167 -7.51 -19.82 1.37
CA GLU A 167 -6.19 -19.44 0.88
C GLU A 167 -6.25 -18.71 -0.47
N GLN A 168 -7.08 -19.20 -1.39
CA GLN A 168 -7.28 -18.54 -2.69
C GLN A 168 -7.88 -17.15 -2.54
N ASN A 169 -8.91 -17.02 -1.70
CA ASN A 169 -9.55 -15.73 -1.45
C ASN A 169 -8.57 -14.72 -0.84
N GLY A 170 -7.75 -15.12 0.12
CA GLY A 170 -6.76 -14.23 0.72
C GLY A 170 -5.65 -13.80 -0.25
N LEU A 171 -5.20 -14.70 -1.13
CA LEU A 171 -4.28 -14.35 -2.22
C LEU A 171 -4.91 -13.35 -3.19
N GLN A 172 -6.17 -13.55 -3.56
CA GLN A 172 -6.89 -12.62 -4.42
C GLN A 172 -7.04 -11.24 -3.76
N GLN A 173 -7.45 -11.18 -2.48
CA GLN A 173 -7.56 -9.92 -1.75
C GLN A 173 -6.21 -9.19 -1.67
N LEU A 174 -5.12 -9.88 -1.39
CA LEU A 174 -3.78 -9.28 -1.38
C LEU A 174 -3.43 -8.69 -2.75
N GLN A 175 -3.72 -9.42 -3.83
CA GLN A 175 -3.51 -8.93 -5.20
C GLN A 175 -4.31 -7.67 -5.49
N GLU A 176 -5.58 -7.64 -5.10
CA GLU A 176 -6.45 -6.48 -5.27
C GLU A 176 -5.97 -5.27 -4.47
N ILE A 177 -5.54 -5.48 -3.22
CA ILE A 177 -4.99 -4.43 -2.35
C ILE A 177 -3.75 -3.81 -2.96
N ILE A 178 -2.82 -4.63 -3.43
CA ILE A 178 -1.58 -4.15 -4.06
C ILE A 178 -1.92 -3.40 -5.35
N ALA A 179 -2.76 -3.95 -6.22
CA ALA A 179 -3.13 -3.33 -7.49
C ALA A 179 -3.81 -1.97 -7.30
N GLN A 180 -4.71 -1.85 -6.32
CA GLN A 180 -5.43 -0.61 -6.02
C GLN A 180 -4.50 0.47 -5.44
N ASN A 181 -3.52 0.08 -4.63
CA ASN A 181 -2.69 1.03 -3.87
C ASN A 181 -1.25 1.16 -4.41
N TYR A 182 -0.93 0.49 -5.53
CA TYR A 182 0.41 0.47 -6.12
C TYR A 182 0.95 1.87 -6.43
N ASN A 183 0.08 2.76 -6.92
CA ASN A 183 0.46 4.10 -7.37
C ASN A 183 0.64 5.11 -6.23
N HIS A 184 0.25 4.79 -5.00
CA HIS A 184 0.43 5.67 -3.85
C HIS A 184 1.89 5.65 -3.38
N PRO A 185 2.64 6.76 -3.51
CA PRO A 185 4.04 6.80 -3.04
C PRO A 185 4.14 6.76 -1.51
N SER A 186 3.12 7.20 -0.81
CA SER A 186 3.03 7.13 0.66
C SER A 186 2.97 5.69 1.18
N VAL A 187 2.38 4.76 0.41
CA VAL A 187 2.36 3.34 0.77
C VAL A 187 3.76 2.78 0.63
N VAL A 188 4.36 2.40 1.75
CA VAL A 188 5.77 1.99 1.83
C VAL A 188 6.00 0.56 2.30
N MET A 189 4.97 -0.09 2.81
CA MET A 189 5.02 -1.48 3.29
C MET A 189 3.70 -2.18 3.05
N TRP A 190 3.77 -3.50 2.74
CA TRP A 190 2.62 -4.38 2.65
C TRP A 190 2.53 -5.28 3.87
N GLY A 191 1.50 -5.09 4.69
CA GLY A 191 1.20 -5.93 5.83
C GLY A 191 0.60 -7.27 5.40
N ILE A 192 1.26 -8.37 5.73
CA ILE A 192 0.84 -9.71 5.30
C ILE A 192 -0.12 -10.33 6.30
N PHE A 193 0.13 -10.13 7.59
CA PHE A 193 -0.74 -10.62 8.66
C PHE A 193 -0.61 -9.78 9.94
N SER A 194 -1.60 -9.93 10.81
CA SER A 194 -1.61 -9.26 12.11
C SER A 194 -2.13 -10.18 13.20
N ARG A 195 -1.36 -10.37 14.26
CA ARG A 195 -1.74 -11.08 15.51
C ARG A 195 -2.43 -12.42 15.25
N LEU A 196 -1.80 -13.28 14.47
CA LEU A 196 -2.35 -14.59 14.17
C LEU A 196 -2.12 -15.54 15.34
N TRP A 197 -3.21 -16.14 15.79
CA TRP A 197 -3.11 -17.23 16.75
C TRP A 197 -2.65 -18.51 16.02
N THR A 198 -1.62 -19.18 16.57
CA THR A 198 -1.00 -20.36 15.94
C THR A 198 -1.67 -21.69 16.33
N ARG A 199 -2.84 -21.68 16.99
CA ARG A 199 -3.61 -22.89 17.28
C ARG A 199 -4.37 -23.35 16.04
N GLY A 200 -4.33 -24.64 15.74
CA GLY A 200 -5.01 -25.26 14.62
C GLY A 200 -4.03 -25.73 13.55
N ASN A 201 -4.33 -25.51 12.28
CA ASN A 201 -3.40 -25.84 11.19
C ASN A 201 -2.16 -24.94 11.22
N ASP A 202 -1.05 -25.45 10.77
CA ASP A 202 0.14 -24.65 10.56
C ASP A 202 -0.12 -23.62 9.47
N VAL A 203 -0.07 -22.34 9.83
CA VAL A 203 -0.32 -21.21 8.93
C VAL A 203 0.92 -20.80 8.15
N THR A 204 2.10 -21.24 8.57
CA THR A 204 3.41 -20.85 8.02
C THR A 204 3.51 -21.04 6.50
N PRO A 205 3.07 -22.18 5.91
CA PRO A 205 3.11 -22.36 4.46
C PRO A 205 2.23 -21.36 3.71
N TYR A 206 1.08 -21.01 4.26
CA TYR A 206 0.18 -20.04 3.64
C TYR A 206 0.74 -18.61 3.73
N LEU A 207 1.30 -18.22 4.84
CA LEU A 207 1.99 -16.93 4.98
C LEU A 207 3.15 -16.80 3.99
N GLY A 208 3.91 -17.90 3.80
CA GLY A 208 4.96 -17.95 2.78
C GLY A 208 4.44 -17.69 1.36
N LYS A 209 3.26 -18.26 1.01
CA LYS A 209 2.60 -17.99 -0.28
C LYS A 209 2.18 -16.52 -0.41
N LEU A 210 1.59 -15.93 0.62
CA LEU A 210 1.20 -14.52 0.64
C LEU A 210 2.41 -13.60 0.48
N ASN A 211 3.48 -13.86 1.23
CA ASN A 211 4.71 -13.10 1.15
C ASN A 211 5.35 -13.17 -0.25
N ALA A 212 5.46 -14.37 -0.81
CA ALA A 212 5.98 -14.56 -2.17
C ALA A 212 5.10 -13.86 -3.23
N ALA A 213 3.78 -13.89 -3.07
CA ALA A 213 2.85 -13.20 -3.96
C ALA A 213 3.01 -11.67 -3.87
N ALA A 214 3.17 -11.10 -2.67
CA ALA A 214 3.41 -9.68 -2.50
C ALA A 214 4.69 -9.22 -3.22
N HIS A 215 5.81 -9.93 -3.05
CA HIS A 215 7.05 -9.64 -3.75
C HIS A 215 6.97 -9.80 -5.27
N ALA A 216 6.20 -10.79 -5.75
CA ALA A 216 5.99 -10.98 -7.19
C ALA A 216 5.16 -9.85 -7.81
N LEU A 217 4.21 -9.30 -7.07
CA LEU A 217 3.35 -8.20 -7.50
C LEU A 217 4.04 -6.84 -7.37
N ASP A 218 4.80 -6.67 -6.30
CA ASP A 218 5.52 -5.42 -6.01
C ASP A 218 6.88 -5.68 -5.34
N PRO A 219 7.94 -5.82 -6.12
CA PRO A 219 9.30 -5.98 -5.58
C PRO A 219 9.90 -4.69 -5.02
N SER A 220 9.20 -3.56 -5.10
CA SER A 220 9.72 -2.25 -4.69
C SER A 220 9.43 -1.90 -3.23
N ARG A 221 8.58 -2.65 -2.55
CA ARG A 221 8.18 -2.45 -1.16
C ARG A 221 8.45 -3.68 -0.31
N PRO A 222 8.95 -3.49 0.92
CA PRO A 222 9.08 -4.59 1.86
C PRO A 222 7.72 -5.07 2.35
N THR A 223 7.67 -6.32 2.73
CA THR A 223 6.57 -6.92 3.46
C THR A 223 6.80 -6.80 4.97
N VAL A 224 5.71 -6.74 5.72
CA VAL A 224 5.77 -6.58 7.18
C VAL A 224 4.65 -7.37 7.85
N ALA A 225 4.86 -7.74 9.09
CA ALA A 225 3.84 -8.35 9.92
C ALA A 225 3.77 -7.68 11.30
N CYS A 226 2.62 -7.75 11.93
CA CYS A 226 2.45 -7.42 13.33
C CYS A 226 2.19 -8.73 14.09
N SER A 227 3.23 -9.28 14.70
CA SER A 227 3.13 -10.53 15.45
C SER A 227 3.15 -10.28 16.95
N ASP A 228 2.38 -11.07 17.68
CA ASP A 228 2.41 -11.20 19.13
C ASP A 228 2.77 -12.63 19.56
N GLN A 229 3.29 -13.43 18.62
CA GLN A 229 3.68 -14.81 18.80
C GLN A 229 5.19 -14.96 18.68
N ASP A 230 5.73 -15.96 19.38
CA ASP A 230 7.10 -16.40 19.20
C ASP A 230 7.22 -17.42 18.06
N GLY A 231 8.43 -17.57 17.52
CA GLY A 231 8.77 -18.63 16.59
C GLY A 231 8.90 -18.23 15.14
N ASN A 232 8.84 -19.24 14.27
CA ASN A 232 9.21 -19.11 12.86
C ASN A 232 8.31 -18.20 12.05
N ILE A 233 7.09 -17.94 12.50
CA ILE A 233 6.15 -17.02 11.86
C ILE A 233 6.75 -15.61 11.71
N ASN A 234 7.67 -15.23 12.61
CA ASN A 234 8.32 -13.92 12.63
C ASN A 234 9.42 -13.74 11.58
N PHE A 235 9.78 -14.82 10.86
CA PHE A 235 10.83 -14.78 9.84
C PHE A 235 10.30 -14.91 8.41
N ILE A 236 8.98 -14.76 8.22
CA ILE A 236 8.35 -14.92 6.91
C ILE A 236 8.38 -13.63 6.12
N THR A 237 8.15 -12.50 6.79
CA THR A 237 8.16 -11.16 6.19
C THR A 237 9.51 -10.47 6.35
N ASP A 238 9.78 -9.45 5.55
CA ASP A 238 11.04 -8.69 5.61
C ASP A 238 11.22 -7.94 6.93
N LEU A 239 10.09 -7.49 7.51
CA LEU A 239 10.02 -6.72 8.75
C LEU A 239 8.96 -7.32 9.70
N ILE A 240 9.14 -7.05 11.00
CA ILE A 240 8.18 -7.45 12.02
C ILE A 240 8.03 -6.37 13.09
#